data_ef70497b0c4d815338a06aa0a556e509
#
_entry.id   ef70497b0c4d815338a06aa0a556e509
#
_cell.length_a   1.000
_cell.length_b   1.000
_cell.length_c   1.000
_cell.angle_alpha   90.00
_cell.angle_beta   90.00
_cell.angle_gamma   90.00
#
_symmetry.space_group_name_H-M   'P 1'
#
loop_
_entity.id
_entity.type
_entity.pdbx_description
1 polymer ?
#
loop_
_entity_poly.entity_id
_entity_poly.type
_entity_poly.pdbx_seq_one_letter_code
_entity_poly.pdbx_strand_id
1 'polypeptide(L)'
;SPLVSFLMALFNVRLGCWLGNTNAHGERVYRYSGPRHAWKPLFGDLLGLTDSEHAYVNLSDGGHFDNLGIYEMILRRCRFIVASDAGQDPKFGLEDLGNLIRKVRIDFGVAIEFERPIQILARDDKVPGHGLICALAKIHYEQVDPAAAPGVLLYIKPTLRAEGPPVPYDIFSYSRSSTLFPHE
;
A
#
# COMPACT_ATOMS: atom_id res chain seq x y z
N SER A 1 21.99 2.56 3.47
CA SER A 1 23.45 2.44 3.43
C SER A 1 23.81 1.40 2.37
N PRO A 2 24.83 1.65 1.49
CA PRO A 2 25.22 0.70 0.42
C PRO A 2 25.51 -0.70 0.95
N LEU A 3 26.06 -0.81 2.16
CA LEU A 3 26.36 -2.08 2.83
C LEU A 3 25.08 -2.88 3.14
N VAL A 4 24.03 -2.22 3.59
CA VAL A 4 22.74 -2.88 3.85
C VAL A 4 22.11 -3.37 2.55
N SER A 5 22.15 -2.56 1.49
CA SER A 5 21.66 -2.97 0.15
C SER A 5 22.47 -4.16 -0.39
N PHE A 6 23.80 -4.15 -0.18
CA PHE A 6 24.67 -5.26 -0.55
C PHE A 6 24.31 -6.55 0.18
N LEU A 7 24.15 -6.50 1.50
CA LEU A 7 23.79 -7.65 2.30
C LEU A 7 22.40 -8.20 1.95
N MET A 8 21.42 -7.31 1.74
CA MET A 8 20.07 -7.72 1.32
C MET A 8 20.05 -8.36 -0.07
N ALA A 9 20.87 -7.86 -1.00
CA ALA A 9 21.01 -8.46 -2.31
C ALA A 9 21.75 -9.80 -2.26
N LEU A 10 22.80 -9.91 -1.45
CA LEU A 10 23.61 -11.13 -1.28
C LEU A 10 22.80 -12.28 -0.70
N PHE A 11 21.94 -12.00 0.29
CA PHE A 11 21.08 -13.00 0.92
C PHE A 11 19.74 -13.20 0.20
N ASN A 12 19.55 -12.56 -0.95
CA ASN A 12 18.30 -12.64 -1.74
C ASN A 12 17.04 -12.39 -0.90
N VAL A 13 17.12 -11.47 0.05
CA VAL A 13 16.00 -11.12 0.96
C VAL A 13 14.95 -10.28 0.25
N ARG A 14 15.21 -9.83 -0.98
CA ARG A 14 14.23 -9.16 -1.82
C ARG A 14 13.19 -10.15 -2.34
N LEU A 15 11.99 -10.00 -1.82
CA LEU A 15 10.81 -10.66 -2.38
C LEU A 15 10.51 -10.02 -3.74
N GLY A 16 10.72 -10.76 -4.81
CA GLY A 16 10.46 -10.27 -6.16
C GLY A 16 11.05 -11.18 -7.22
N CYS A 17 10.63 -10.98 -8.46
CA CYS A 17 11.17 -11.70 -9.61
C CYS A 17 11.60 -10.74 -10.71
N TRP A 18 12.65 -11.11 -11.41
CA TRP A 18 13.12 -10.41 -12.60
C TRP A 18 12.36 -10.91 -13.82
N LEU A 19 11.59 -10.02 -14.45
CA LEU A 19 10.86 -10.32 -15.69
C LEU A 19 11.37 -9.48 -16.84
N GLY A 20 11.21 -9.98 -18.06
CA GLY A 20 11.48 -9.20 -19.26
C GLY A 20 10.56 -7.98 -19.31
N ASN A 21 11.14 -6.81 -19.55
CA ASN A 21 10.40 -5.57 -19.68
C ASN A 21 9.51 -5.60 -20.94
N THR A 22 8.31 -5.08 -20.86
CA THR A 22 7.37 -5.00 -21.98
C THR A 22 7.55 -3.74 -22.84
N ASN A 23 8.48 -2.85 -22.44
CA ASN A 23 8.84 -1.66 -23.23
C ASN A 23 9.77 -1.98 -24.40
N ALA A 24 10.15 -0.98 -25.21
CA ALA A 24 11.02 -1.14 -26.37
C ALA A 24 12.39 -1.77 -26.02
N HIS A 25 12.93 -1.51 -24.81
CA HIS A 25 14.22 -2.08 -24.37
C HIS A 25 14.11 -3.58 -24.05
N GLY A 26 12.92 -4.05 -23.70
CA GLY A 26 12.64 -5.45 -23.41
C GLY A 26 12.10 -6.28 -24.55
N GLU A 27 11.95 -5.72 -25.77
CA GLU A 27 11.31 -6.37 -26.94
C GLU A 27 11.85 -7.77 -27.24
N ARG A 28 13.14 -8.03 -26.99
CA ARG A 28 13.79 -9.31 -27.21
C ARG A 28 13.65 -10.29 -26.05
N VAL A 29 13.28 -9.83 -24.87
CA VAL A 29 13.35 -10.61 -23.63
C VAL A 29 12.01 -10.76 -22.89
N TYR A 30 10.99 -9.96 -23.21
CA TYR A 30 9.69 -9.99 -22.51
C TYR A 30 8.97 -11.34 -22.58
N ARG A 31 9.33 -12.20 -23.54
CA ARG A 31 8.74 -13.56 -23.71
C ARG A 31 9.42 -14.62 -22.84
N TYR A 32 10.54 -14.30 -22.21
CA TYR A 32 11.25 -15.23 -21.34
C TYR A 32 10.78 -15.07 -19.90
N SER A 33 10.73 -16.17 -19.16
CA SER A 33 10.32 -16.19 -17.76
C SER A 33 11.29 -15.47 -16.80
N GLY A 34 12.45 -15.03 -17.29
CA GLY A 34 13.45 -14.29 -16.53
C GLY A 34 14.81 -14.25 -17.22
N PRO A 35 15.79 -13.59 -16.63
CA PRO A 35 17.12 -13.47 -17.18
C PRO A 35 17.86 -14.82 -17.14
N ARG A 36 18.54 -15.16 -18.22
CA ARG A 36 19.34 -16.39 -18.31
C ARG A 36 20.42 -16.48 -17.23
N HIS A 37 20.89 -15.35 -16.75
CA HIS A 37 21.88 -15.23 -15.69
C HIS A 37 21.40 -14.18 -14.67
N ALA A 38 20.84 -14.63 -13.56
CA ALA A 38 20.25 -13.77 -12.53
C ALA A 38 21.27 -12.79 -11.88
N TRP A 39 22.55 -13.13 -11.88
CA TRP A 39 23.57 -12.28 -11.28
C TRP A 39 23.76 -10.92 -11.98
N LYS A 40 23.52 -10.84 -13.32
CA LYS A 40 23.68 -9.57 -14.07
C LYS A 40 22.70 -8.49 -13.61
N PRO A 41 21.37 -8.72 -13.60
CA PRO A 41 20.42 -7.76 -13.05
C PRO A 41 20.66 -7.48 -11.57
N LEU A 42 21.07 -8.52 -10.81
CA LEU A 42 21.34 -8.37 -9.38
C LEU A 42 22.50 -7.40 -9.11
N PHE A 43 23.61 -7.50 -9.85
CA PHE A 43 24.72 -6.56 -9.74
C PHE A 43 24.34 -5.15 -10.21
N GLY A 44 23.54 -5.03 -11.28
CA GLY A 44 23.00 -3.76 -11.73
C GLY A 44 22.19 -3.06 -10.63
N ASP A 45 21.31 -3.82 -9.97
CA ASP A 45 20.49 -3.34 -8.87
C ASP A 45 21.34 -2.96 -7.63
N LEU A 46 22.34 -3.78 -7.31
CA LEU A 46 23.28 -3.52 -6.22
C LEU A 46 24.03 -2.20 -6.39
N LEU A 47 24.40 -1.86 -7.62
CA LEU A 47 25.10 -0.64 -7.97
C LEU A 47 24.16 0.54 -8.22
N GLY A 48 22.83 0.34 -8.10
CA GLY A 48 21.85 1.39 -8.37
C GLY A 48 21.74 1.78 -9.85
N LEU A 49 22.12 0.87 -10.75
CA LEU A 49 22.13 1.07 -12.20
C LEU A 49 20.87 0.55 -12.89
N THR A 50 19.92 0.01 -12.13
CA THR A 50 18.64 -0.50 -12.67
C THR A 50 17.57 0.57 -12.61
N ASP A 51 16.85 0.73 -13.72
CA ASP A 51 15.70 1.61 -13.87
C ASP A 51 14.59 0.93 -14.70
N SER A 52 13.50 1.63 -14.93
CA SER A 52 12.37 1.13 -15.73
C SER A 52 12.70 1.00 -17.24
N GLU A 53 13.84 1.54 -17.69
CA GLU A 53 14.25 1.52 -19.11
C GLU A 53 15.10 0.30 -19.46
N HIS A 54 15.46 -0.54 -18.47
CA HIS A 54 16.26 -1.73 -18.72
C HIS A 54 15.46 -2.87 -19.33
N ALA A 55 16.17 -3.80 -19.97
CA ALA A 55 15.55 -5.00 -20.60
C ALA A 55 14.86 -5.91 -19.60
N TYR A 56 15.27 -5.91 -18.35
CA TYR A 56 14.66 -6.64 -17.24
C TYR A 56 14.29 -5.69 -16.11
N VAL A 57 13.11 -5.90 -15.53
CA VAL A 57 12.61 -5.17 -14.36
C VAL A 57 12.38 -6.12 -13.20
N ASN A 58 12.66 -5.66 -11.99
CA ASN A 58 12.36 -6.40 -10.77
C ASN A 58 10.95 -6.08 -10.32
N LEU A 59 10.08 -7.07 -10.34
CA LEU A 59 8.72 -6.95 -9.80
C LEU A 59 8.70 -7.53 -8.39
N SER A 60 8.30 -6.73 -7.44
CA SER A 60 8.08 -7.14 -6.05
C SER A 60 6.63 -6.93 -5.63
N ASP A 61 6.28 -7.41 -4.44
CA ASP A 61 4.98 -7.19 -3.86
C ASP A 61 4.70 -5.68 -3.72
N GLY A 62 3.60 -5.24 -4.31
CA GLY A 62 3.15 -3.84 -4.26
C GLY A 62 2.89 -3.34 -2.84
N GLY A 63 2.57 -4.23 -1.92
CA GLY A 63 2.34 -3.92 -0.51
C GLY A 63 3.55 -3.28 0.20
N HIS A 64 4.76 -3.53 -0.27
CA HIS A 64 5.96 -2.85 0.23
C HIS A 64 5.96 -1.34 -0.08
N PHE A 65 5.23 -0.93 -1.09
CA PHE A 65 5.10 0.46 -1.47
C PHE A 65 3.78 1.08 -1.03
N ASP A 66 2.66 0.44 -1.39
CA ASP A 66 1.30 0.89 -1.07
C ASP A 66 0.34 -0.29 -0.91
N ASN A 67 0.04 -0.67 0.34
CA ASN A 67 -0.91 -1.72 0.68
C ASN A 67 -2.35 -1.37 0.34
N LEU A 68 -2.66 -0.07 0.23
CA LEU A 68 -4.02 0.42 0.07
C LEU A 68 -4.42 0.58 -1.40
N GLY A 69 -3.45 0.60 -2.33
CA GLY A 69 -3.68 0.85 -3.75
C GLY A 69 -4.15 2.28 -4.07
N ILE A 70 -4.09 3.20 -3.12
CA ILE A 70 -4.59 4.58 -3.27
C ILE A 70 -3.59 5.45 -4.04
N TYR A 71 -2.29 5.19 -3.90
CA TYR A 71 -1.25 6.01 -4.52
C TYR A 71 -1.44 6.14 -6.03
N GLU A 72 -1.66 5.02 -6.71
CA GLU A 72 -1.89 4.98 -8.14
C GLU A 72 -3.21 5.66 -8.54
N MET A 73 -4.25 5.57 -7.71
CA MET A 73 -5.52 6.24 -7.94
C MET A 73 -5.36 7.77 -7.87
N ILE A 74 -4.54 8.26 -6.95
CA ILE A 74 -4.24 9.69 -6.82
C ILE A 74 -3.36 10.16 -7.97
N LEU A 75 -2.35 9.39 -8.39
CA LEU A 75 -1.54 9.66 -9.57
C LEU A 75 -2.43 9.86 -10.81
N ARG A 76 -3.45 9.05 -10.97
CA ARG A 76 -4.45 9.12 -12.06
C ARG A 76 -5.54 10.18 -11.85
N ARG A 77 -5.46 10.97 -10.79
CA ARG A 77 -6.45 12.01 -10.45
C ARG A 77 -7.88 11.48 -10.34
N CYS A 78 -8.07 10.27 -9.81
CA CYS A 78 -9.40 9.71 -9.57
C CYS A 78 -10.16 10.62 -8.60
N ARG A 79 -11.35 11.06 -9.02
CA ARG A 79 -12.20 11.97 -8.23
C ARG A 79 -12.90 11.29 -7.07
N PHE A 80 -13.12 10.00 -7.18
CA PHE A 80 -13.77 9.20 -6.17
C PHE A 80 -12.98 7.92 -5.94
N ILE A 81 -12.47 7.76 -4.72
CA ILE A 81 -11.65 6.61 -4.33
C ILE A 81 -12.32 5.92 -3.15
N VAL A 82 -12.56 4.63 -3.25
CA VAL A 82 -12.97 3.77 -2.14
C VAL A 82 -11.82 2.83 -1.83
N ALA A 83 -11.30 2.90 -0.62
CA ALA A 83 -10.22 2.05 -0.16
C ALA A 83 -10.71 1.17 1.00
N SER A 84 -10.54 -0.13 0.86
CA SER A 84 -10.78 -1.10 1.92
C SER A 84 -9.45 -1.57 2.49
N ASP A 85 -9.15 -1.18 3.71
CA ASP A 85 -7.95 -1.57 4.44
C ASP A 85 -8.23 -2.82 5.29
N ALA A 86 -7.88 -3.98 4.74
CA ALA A 86 -7.96 -5.25 5.45
C ALA A 86 -6.64 -5.64 6.12
N GLY A 87 -5.65 -4.73 6.14
CA GLY A 87 -4.35 -4.95 6.77
C GLY A 87 -4.48 -5.20 8.28
N GLN A 88 -3.62 -6.10 8.76
CA GLN A 88 -3.55 -6.40 10.19
C GLN A 88 -2.99 -5.19 10.95
N ASP A 89 -3.80 -4.59 11.78
CA ASP A 89 -3.44 -3.43 12.60
C ASP A 89 -4.21 -3.49 13.92
N PRO A 90 -3.81 -4.35 14.86
CA PRO A 90 -4.58 -4.63 16.08
C PRO A 90 -4.70 -3.42 17.01
N LYS A 91 -3.81 -2.43 16.87
CA LYS A 91 -3.83 -1.19 17.64
C LYS A 91 -4.45 -0.01 16.90
N PHE A 92 -4.89 -0.22 15.67
CA PHE A 92 -5.40 0.83 14.79
C PHE A 92 -4.47 2.05 14.70
N GLY A 93 -3.17 1.77 14.56
CA GLY A 93 -2.14 2.80 14.36
C GLY A 93 -2.24 3.48 13.00
N LEU A 94 -2.96 2.88 12.03
CA LEU A 94 -3.20 3.38 10.68
C LEU A 94 -1.90 3.72 9.95
N GLU A 95 -0.85 2.90 10.16
CA GLU A 95 0.49 3.16 9.62
C GLU A 95 0.50 3.20 8.09
N ASP A 96 -0.21 2.29 7.43
CA ASP A 96 -0.30 2.26 5.96
C ASP A 96 -0.96 3.53 5.41
N LEU A 97 -2.04 3.98 6.05
CA LEU A 97 -2.70 5.23 5.68
C LEU A 97 -1.79 6.45 5.90
N GLY A 98 -1.10 6.51 7.03
CA GLY A 98 -0.16 7.58 7.34
C GLY A 98 1.01 7.62 6.36
N ASN A 99 1.58 6.47 6.01
CA ASN A 99 2.65 6.35 5.01
C ASN A 99 2.18 6.77 3.63
N LEU A 100 0.97 6.38 3.22
CA LEU A 100 0.37 6.80 1.96
C LEU A 100 0.24 8.33 1.88
N ILE A 101 -0.38 8.94 2.90
CA ILE A 101 -0.59 10.41 2.95
C ILE A 101 0.75 11.14 2.82
N ARG A 102 1.77 10.65 3.55
CA ARG A 102 3.12 11.22 3.47
C ARG A 102 3.73 11.10 2.08
N LYS A 103 3.66 9.92 1.45
CA LYS A 103 4.20 9.69 0.09
C LYS A 103 3.50 10.58 -0.94
N VAL A 104 2.18 10.60 -0.95
CA VAL A 104 1.38 11.42 -1.87
C VAL A 104 1.71 12.91 -1.73
N ARG A 105 1.93 13.37 -0.48
CA ARG A 105 2.32 14.77 -0.24
C ARG A 105 3.71 15.08 -0.77
N ILE A 106 4.67 14.16 -0.60
CA ILE A 106 6.06 14.35 -1.05
C ILE A 106 6.15 14.26 -2.57
N ASP A 107 5.55 13.23 -3.16
CA ASP A 107 5.75 12.90 -4.57
C ASP A 107 4.86 13.72 -5.50
N PHE A 108 3.64 14.07 -5.06
CA PHE A 108 2.66 14.79 -5.89
C PHE A 108 2.32 16.19 -5.39
N GLY A 109 2.72 16.57 -4.18
CA GLY A 109 2.32 17.82 -3.57
C GLY A 109 0.83 17.87 -3.17
N VAL A 110 0.11 16.75 -3.27
CA VAL A 110 -1.34 16.68 -3.02
C VAL A 110 -1.59 16.43 -1.53
N ALA A 111 -2.45 17.23 -0.91
CA ALA A 111 -2.90 16.99 0.46
C ALA A 111 -4.15 16.12 0.49
N ILE A 112 -4.22 15.27 1.52
CA ILE A 112 -5.42 14.50 1.87
C ILE A 112 -5.82 14.94 3.27
N GLU A 113 -7.03 15.47 3.40
CA GLU A 113 -7.56 16.00 4.66
C GLU A 113 -8.84 15.27 5.05
N PHE A 114 -8.86 14.71 6.25
CA PHE A 114 -10.07 14.10 6.79
C PHE A 114 -11.00 15.19 7.33
N GLU A 115 -12.28 15.12 6.96
CA GLU A 115 -13.32 16.07 7.40
C GLU A 115 -13.48 16.09 8.92
N ARG A 116 -13.21 14.97 9.58
CA ARG A 116 -13.28 14.80 11.02
C ARG A 116 -12.11 13.92 11.48
N PRO A 117 -11.70 14.00 12.74
CA PRO A 117 -10.77 13.04 13.31
C PRO A 117 -11.24 11.60 13.04
N ILE A 118 -10.32 10.73 12.64
CA ILE A 118 -10.63 9.33 12.36
C ILE A 118 -11.05 8.68 13.68
N GLN A 119 -12.29 8.20 13.73
CA GLN A 119 -12.89 7.54 14.88
C GLN A 119 -13.05 6.03 14.66
N ILE A 120 -12.14 5.44 13.92
CA ILE A 120 -12.06 3.98 13.77
C ILE A 120 -11.29 3.47 14.97
N LEU A 121 -11.97 2.71 15.83
CA LEU A 121 -11.43 2.28 17.12
C LEU A 121 -11.15 0.79 17.11
N ALA A 122 -10.08 0.38 17.79
CA ALA A 122 -9.77 -1.02 18.03
C ALA A 122 -10.89 -1.70 18.84
N ARG A 123 -10.98 -3.03 18.69
CA ARG A 123 -12.02 -3.85 19.35
C ARG A 123 -12.06 -3.66 20.87
N ASP A 124 -10.89 -3.55 21.48
CA ASP A 124 -10.72 -3.52 22.95
C ASP A 124 -10.66 -2.08 23.49
N ASP A 125 -10.83 -1.07 22.64
CA ASP A 125 -10.87 0.31 23.10
C ASP A 125 -12.09 0.58 23.96
N LYS A 126 -11.85 0.97 25.20
CA LYS A 126 -12.87 1.31 26.19
C LYS A 126 -13.41 2.74 26.02
N VAL A 127 -13.28 3.32 24.85
CA VAL A 127 -13.81 4.66 24.59
C VAL A 127 -15.33 4.59 24.50
N PRO A 128 -16.05 5.39 25.30
CA PRO A 128 -17.51 5.47 25.20
C PRO A 128 -17.92 5.95 23.79
N GLY A 129 -18.86 5.24 23.20
CA GLY A 129 -19.41 5.61 21.88
C GLY A 129 -19.16 4.55 20.82
N HIS A 130 -19.92 4.67 19.74
CA HIS A 130 -19.83 3.77 18.60
C HIS A 130 -18.65 4.22 17.71
N GLY A 131 -17.57 3.44 17.63
CA GLY A 131 -16.52 3.66 16.63
C GLY A 131 -17.11 3.49 15.23
N LEU A 132 -16.62 4.32 14.32
CA LEU A 132 -16.96 4.22 12.91
C LEU A 132 -16.09 3.13 12.26
N ILE A 133 -16.56 2.58 11.16
CA ILE A 133 -15.80 1.64 10.31
C ILE A 133 -15.24 2.33 9.06
N CYS A 134 -15.55 3.60 8.87
CA CYS A 134 -15.10 4.38 7.73
C CYS A 134 -14.81 5.82 8.11
N ALA A 135 -14.00 6.47 7.27
CA ALA A 135 -13.70 7.88 7.35
C ALA A 135 -13.70 8.50 5.95
N LEU A 136 -14.13 9.77 5.87
CA LEU A 136 -14.13 10.54 4.62
C LEU A 136 -13.00 11.55 4.65
N ALA A 137 -12.29 11.64 3.54
CA ALA A 137 -11.26 12.65 3.32
C ALA A 137 -11.45 13.34 1.97
N LYS A 138 -11.03 14.59 1.93
CA LYS A 138 -10.91 15.38 0.71
C LYS A 138 -9.49 15.29 0.16
N ILE A 139 -9.37 15.11 -1.15
CA ILE A 139 -8.10 15.07 -1.86
C ILE A 139 -7.96 16.39 -2.61
N HIS A 140 -6.94 17.16 -2.28
CA HIS A 140 -6.75 18.53 -2.76
C HIS A 140 -5.93 18.58 -4.05
N TYR A 141 -6.49 18.09 -5.16
CA TYR A 141 -5.84 18.16 -6.47
C TYR A 141 -5.63 19.60 -6.95
N GLU A 142 -6.51 20.52 -6.53
CA GLU A 142 -6.46 21.94 -6.85
C GLU A 142 -5.19 22.63 -6.32
N GLN A 143 -4.49 22.04 -5.34
CA GLN A 143 -3.22 22.61 -4.85
C GLN A 143 -2.08 22.49 -5.87
N VAL A 144 -2.18 21.51 -6.76
CA VAL A 144 -1.15 21.22 -7.77
C VAL A 144 -1.60 21.65 -9.17
N ASP A 145 -2.90 21.54 -9.42
CA ASP A 145 -3.53 21.93 -10.67
C ASP A 145 -4.81 22.72 -10.37
N PRO A 146 -4.76 24.06 -10.46
CA PRO A 146 -5.91 24.91 -10.14
C PRO A 146 -7.18 24.62 -10.96
N ALA A 147 -7.05 23.97 -12.12
CA ALA A 147 -8.18 23.56 -12.94
C ALA A 147 -8.78 22.20 -12.51
N ALA A 148 -8.08 21.44 -11.68
CA ALA A 148 -8.55 20.15 -11.22
C ALA A 148 -9.60 20.30 -10.11
N ALA A 149 -10.70 19.56 -10.25
CA ALA A 149 -11.66 19.45 -9.16
C ALA A 149 -11.10 18.58 -8.01
N PRO A 150 -11.46 18.88 -6.75
CA PRO A 150 -11.05 18.05 -5.62
C PRO A 150 -11.60 16.64 -5.74
N GLY A 151 -10.88 15.69 -5.13
CA GLY A 151 -11.31 14.29 -5.01
C GLY A 151 -11.88 14.00 -3.62
N VAL A 152 -12.52 12.84 -3.51
CA VAL A 152 -13.05 12.28 -2.25
C VAL A 152 -12.50 10.89 -2.06
N LEU A 153 -11.99 10.62 -0.87
CA LEU A 153 -11.55 9.31 -0.41
C LEU A 153 -12.52 8.80 0.66
N LEU A 154 -13.17 7.66 0.40
CA LEU A 154 -13.84 6.87 1.41
C LEU A 154 -12.88 5.76 1.87
N TYR A 155 -12.34 5.92 3.06
CA TYR A 155 -11.47 4.93 3.69
C TYR A 155 -12.31 4.03 4.61
N ILE A 156 -12.22 2.73 4.43
CA ILE A 156 -12.95 1.72 5.18
C ILE A 156 -11.93 0.81 5.85
N LYS A 157 -12.01 0.69 7.19
CA LYS A 157 -11.22 -0.28 7.94
C LYS A 157 -12.18 -1.16 8.75
N PRO A 158 -12.37 -2.43 8.34
CA PRO A 158 -13.29 -3.31 9.04
C PRO A 158 -12.82 -3.54 10.48
N THR A 159 -13.74 -3.40 11.40
CA THR A 159 -13.53 -3.67 12.83
C THR A 159 -14.74 -4.39 13.38
N LEU A 160 -14.51 -5.41 14.21
CA LEU A 160 -15.56 -6.09 14.95
C LEU A 160 -15.61 -5.53 16.38
N ARG A 161 -16.68 -4.86 16.73
CA ARG A 161 -16.91 -4.38 18.09
C ARG A 161 -17.92 -5.26 18.82
N ALA A 162 -17.72 -5.43 20.13
CA ALA A 162 -18.66 -6.23 20.96
C ALA A 162 -20.07 -5.64 21.01
N GLU A 163 -20.22 -4.32 20.84
CA GLU A 163 -21.47 -3.57 20.90
C GLU A 163 -22.10 -3.34 19.52
N GLY A 164 -21.56 -3.96 18.48
CA GLY A 164 -22.09 -3.85 17.10
C GLY A 164 -23.30 -4.73 16.86
N PRO A 165 -23.95 -4.61 15.69
CA PRO A 165 -25.00 -5.53 15.28
C PRO A 165 -24.48 -6.97 15.29
N PRO A 166 -25.37 -7.97 15.50
CA PRO A 166 -24.96 -9.37 15.54
C PRO A 166 -24.29 -9.75 14.21
N VAL A 167 -23.08 -10.24 14.31
CA VAL A 167 -22.28 -10.72 13.18
C VAL A 167 -22.46 -12.22 13.08
N PRO A 168 -22.58 -12.82 11.89
CA PRO A 168 -22.60 -14.28 11.74
C PRO A 168 -21.45 -14.93 12.50
N TYR A 169 -21.75 -16.05 13.14
CA TYR A 169 -20.80 -16.76 14.02
C TYR A 169 -19.48 -17.09 13.32
N ASP A 170 -19.52 -17.45 12.05
CA ASP A 170 -18.33 -17.79 11.27
C ASP A 170 -17.39 -16.59 11.12
N ILE A 171 -17.92 -15.40 10.85
CA ILE A 171 -17.15 -14.16 10.74
C ILE A 171 -16.56 -13.80 12.10
N PHE A 172 -17.35 -13.92 13.17
CA PHE A 172 -16.89 -13.65 14.53
C PHE A 172 -15.78 -14.64 14.95
N SER A 173 -15.98 -15.92 14.67
CA SER A 173 -15.01 -16.98 14.98
C SER A 173 -13.69 -16.77 14.24
N TYR A 174 -13.75 -16.46 12.94
CA TYR A 174 -12.57 -16.16 12.13
C TYR A 174 -11.80 -14.95 12.66
N SER A 175 -12.48 -13.84 12.91
CA SER A 175 -11.85 -12.64 13.48
C SER A 175 -11.21 -12.90 14.84
N ARG A 176 -11.80 -13.77 15.65
CA ARG A 176 -11.22 -14.16 16.94
C ARG A 176 -9.99 -15.06 16.78
N SER A 177 -9.99 -15.96 15.83
CA SER A 177 -8.83 -16.83 15.54
C SER A 177 -7.66 -16.05 15.01
N SER A 178 -7.88 -15.08 14.11
CA SER A 178 -6.83 -14.23 13.57
C SER A 178 -6.16 -13.33 14.63
N THR A 179 -6.86 -13.01 15.72
CA THR A 179 -6.25 -12.29 16.85
C THR A 179 -5.42 -13.18 17.78
N LEU A 180 -5.65 -14.50 17.76
CA LEU A 180 -4.89 -15.48 18.53
C LEU A 180 -3.61 -15.92 17.81
N PHE A 181 -3.57 -15.83 16.49
CA PHE A 181 -2.44 -16.18 15.63
C PHE A 181 -2.03 -14.99 14.75
N PRO A 182 -1.42 -13.95 15.34
CA PRO A 182 -1.10 -12.71 14.61
C PRO A 182 -0.02 -12.87 13.53
N HIS A 183 0.44 -14.07 13.25
CA HIS A 183 1.52 -14.39 12.31
C HIS A 183 1.10 -15.27 11.13
N GLU A 184 -0.18 -15.54 10.96
CA GLU A 184 -0.71 -16.24 9.79
C GLU A 184 -1.40 -15.28 8.83
#